data_232755a1498ec405237522566e3f5b73
#
_entry.id   232755a1498ec405237522566e3f5b73
#
_cell.length_a   1.000
_cell.length_b   1.000
_cell.length_c   1.000
_cell.angle_alpha   90.00
_cell.angle_beta   90.00
_cell.angle_gamma   90.00
#
_symmetry.space_group_name_H-M   'P 1'
#
loop_
_entity.id
_entity.type
_entity.pdbx_description
1 polymer ?
#
loop_
_entity_poly.entity_id
_entity_poly.type
_entity_poly.pdbx_seq_one_letter_code
_entity_poly.pdbx_strand_id
1 'polypeptide(L)'
;ICELIDPYQEEALRARLGPDPLRNGSRRAKLAAFQANLARRRIPIGAALLDQRVIAGIGNVYRAEVLFRTGIDPHLPAAALAPEAVERLWSETSRLLKLGEKAGRIVTVDLGDVGARRRTDLARGERLYAYGRTGEPCRRCGTPISATEMANRTIWWCSSCQPAGAGT
;
A
#
# COMPACT_ATOMS: atom_id res chain seq x y z
N ILE A 1 -6.49 23.08 -9.84
CA ILE A 1 -6.37 24.40 -9.21
C ILE A 1 -5.06 24.38 -8.45
N CYS A 2 -4.13 25.30 -8.77
CA CYS A 2 -2.94 25.57 -7.97
C CYS A 2 -3.25 26.79 -7.11
N GLU A 3 -3.05 26.66 -5.81
CA GLU A 3 -3.27 27.72 -4.84
C GLU A 3 -1.97 27.92 -4.04
N LEU A 4 -1.58 29.17 -3.85
CA LEU A 4 -0.49 29.52 -2.96
C LEU A 4 -1.03 29.55 -1.54
N ILE A 5 -0.41 28.78 -0.65
CA ILE A 5 -0.78 28.71 0.76
C ILE A 5 0.33 29.32 1.61
N ASP A 6 -0.05 29.95 2.71
CA ASP A 6 0.88 30.45 3.70
C ASP A 6 1.35 29.33 4.67
N PRO A 7 2.39 29.55 5.48
CA PRO A 7 2.90 28.52 6.41
C PRO A 7 1.87 28.03 7.43
N TYR A 8 0.92 28.87 7.84
CA TYR A 8 -0.14 28.51 8.77
C TYR A 8 -1.15 27.55 8.11
N GLN A 9 -1.53 27.85 6.87
CA GLN A 9 -2.40 26.98 6.06
C GLN A 9 -1.71 25.66 5.75
N GLU A 10 -0.40 25.67 5.48
CA GLU A 10 0.39 24.45 5.28
C GLU A 10 0.36 23.57 6.53
N GLU A 11 0.58 24.14 7.71
CA GLU A 11 0.54 23.41 8.98
C GLU A 11 -0.86 22.82 9.25
N ALA A 12 -1.91 23.58 9.00
CA ALA A 12 -3.29 23.13 9.14
C ALA A 12 -3.62 21.95 8.18
N LEU A 13 -3.11 21.99 6.94
CA LEU A 13 -3.24 20.88 6.00
C LEU A 13 -2.46 19.66 6.46
N ARG A 14 -1.22 19.85 6.93
CA ARG A 14 -0.37 18.76 7.44
C ARG A 14 -0.97 18.09 8.68
N ALA A 15 -1.62 18.85 9.57
CA ALA A 15 -2.29 18.33 10.76
C ALA A 15 -3.46 17.37 10.43
N ARG A 16 -4.00 17.45 9.22
CA ARG A 16 -5.07 16.56 8.74
C ARG A 16 -4.55 15.22 8.20
N LEU A 17 -3.25 15.11 7.92
CA LEU A 17 -2.67 13.89 7.38
C LEU A 17 -2.50 12.84 8.49
N GLY A 18 -2.69 11.59 8.10
CA GLY A 18 -2.33 10.45 8.91
C GLY A 18 -0.81 10.30 9.09
N PRO A 19 -0.38 9.30 9.85
CA PRO A 19 1.04 9.06 10.07
C PRO A 19 1.75 8.80 8.73
N ASP A 20 2.87 9.50 8.55
CA ASP A 20 3.73 9.37 7.37
C ASP A 20 4.90 8.42 7.66
N PRO A 21 5.02 7.28 6.94
CA PRO A 21 6.09 6.32 7.14
C PRO A 21 7.50 6.87 6.87
N LEU A 22 7.63 7.89 6.01
CA LEU A 22 8.91 8.47 5.63
C LEU A 22 9.41 9.57 6.58
N ARG A 23 8.50 10.21 7.30
CA ARG A 23 8.87 11.28 8.23
C ARG A 23 9.63 10.76 9.45
N ASN A 24 10.46 11.62 10.02
CA ASN A 24 11.11 11.37 11.31
C ASN A 24 10.07 11.23 12.44
N GLY A 25 10.45 10.57 13.54
CA GLY A 25 9.62 10.39 14.70
C GLY A 25 9.47 8.92 15.13
N SER A 26 8.83 8.71 16.26
CA SER A 26 8.67 7.38 16.86
C SER A 26 7.84 6.44 15.97
N ARG A 27 8.46 5.31 15.55
CA ARG A 27 7.76 4.24 14.83
C ARG A 27 6.55 3.75 15.61
N ARG A 28 6.71 3.58 16.95
CA ARG A 28 5.63 3.10 17.84
C ARG A 28 4.43 4.04 17.82
N ALA A 29 4.66 5.34 17.94
CA ALA A 29 3.59 6.34 17.93
C ALA A 29 2.85 6.38 16.58
N LYS A 30 3.59 6.31 15.46
CA LYS A 30 2.99 6.28 14.12
C LYS A 30 2.19 5.01 13.87
N LEU A 31 2.70 3.85 14.26
CA LEU A 31 1.97 2.58 14.15
C LEU A 31 0.68 2.62 14.99
N ALA A 32 0.74 3.11 16.22
CA ALA A 32 -0.45 3.25 17.07
C ALA A 32 -1.50 4.19 16.44
N ALA A 33 -1.07 5.31 15.85
CA ALA A 33 -1.97 6.22 15.13
C ALA A 33 -2.59 5.54 13.90
N PHE A 34 -1.81 4.80 13.13
CA PHE A 34 -2.30 4.03 11.97
C PHE A 34 -3.34 2.99 12.40
N GLN A 35 -3.06 2.21 13.44
CA GLN A 35 -4.01 1.24 14.02
C GLN A 35 -5.32 1.90 14.45
N ALA A 36 -5.24 3.02 15.19
CA ALA A 36 -6.41 3.76 15.63
C ALA A 36 -7.23 4.32 14.45
N ASN A 37 -6.56 4.77 13.38
CA ASN A 37 -7.22 5.26 12.17
C ASN A 37 -7.95 4.14 11.43
N LEU A 38 -7.35 2.95 11.30
CA LEU A 38 -7.98 1.80 10.66
C LEU A 38 -9.17 1.26 11.47
N ALA A 39 -9.04 1.15 12.79
CA ALA A 39 -10.11 0.65 13.67
C ALA A 39 -11.43 1.44 13.55
N ARG A 40 -11.37 2.69 13.11
CA ARG A 40 -12.54 3.55 12.88
C ARG A 40 -13.14 3.41 11.47
N ARG A 41 -12.57 2.58 10.59
CA ARG A 41 -12.97 2.48 9.18
C ARG A 41 -13.64 1.14 8.88
N ARG A 42 -14.93 1.17 8.56
CA ARG A 42 -15.68 -0.01 8.12
C ARG A 42 -15.62 -0.25 6.61
N ILE A 43 -14.99 0.67 5.87
CA ILE A 43 -14.77 0.54 4.43
C ILE A 43 -13.66 -0.49 4.15
N PRO A 44 -13.60 -1.07 2.93
CA PRO A 44 -12.53 -1.99 2.54
C PRO A 44 -11.13 -1.39 2.79
N ILE A 45 -10.19 -2.23 3.24
CA ILE A 45 -8.81 -1.78 3.50
C ILE A 45 -8.16 -1.17 2.26
N GLY A 46 -8.46 -1.71 1.07
CA GLY A 46 -7.99 -1.14 -0.18
C GLY A 46 -8.48 0.30 -0.40
N ALA A 47 -9.69 0.65 0.01
CA ALA A 47 -10.20 2.02 -0.04
C ALA A 47 -9.59 2.89 1.07
N ALA A 48 -9.48 2.35 2.29
CA ALA A 48 -8.93 3.07 3.44
C ALA A 48 -7.49 3.54 3.22
N LEU A 49 -6.65 2.76 2.55
CA LEU A 49 -5.26 3.12 2.25
C LEU A 49 -5.10 4.30 1.28
N LEU A 50 -6.13 4.68 0.53
CA LEU A 50 -6.10 5.91 -0.30
C LEU A 50 -6.45 7.18 0.49
N ASP A 51 -7.09 7.05 1.65
CA ASP A 51 -7.38 8.20 2.51
C ASP A 51 -6.10 8.66 3.22
N GLN A 52 -5.56 9.79 2.79
CA GLN A 52 -4.32 10.36 3.35
C GLN A 52 -4.45 10.72 4.84
N ARG A 53 -5.66 10.73 5.40
CA ARG A 53 -5.91 10.87 6.86
C ARG A 53 -5.72 9.55 7.61
N VAL A 54 -5.76 8.42 6.92
CA VAL A 54 -5.46 7.11 7.51
C VAL A 54 -3.96 6.89 7.54
N ILE A 55 -3.30 7.11 6.42
CA ILE A 55 -1.86 7.00 6.24
C ILE A 55 -1.42 7.92 5.10
N ALA A 56 -0.41 8.74 5.32
CA ALA A 56 0.12 9.63 4.29
C ALA A 56 1.11 8.90 3.36
N GLY A 57 1.17 9.34 2.10
CA GLY A 57 2.18 8.91 1.13
C GLY A 57 1.81 7.68 0.30
N ILE A 58 0.72 6.99 0.60
CA ILE A 58 0.25 5.85 -0.22
C ILE A 58 -0.59 6.35 -1.39
N GLY A 59 -0.18 5.98 -2.61
CA GLY A 59 -0.96 6.11 -3.83
C GLY A 59 -1.45 4.74 -4.34
N ASN A 60 -2.10 4.76 -5.51
CA ASN A 60 -2.76 3.58 -6.07
C ASN A 60 -1.80 2.41 -6.32
N VAL A 61 -0.56 2.68 -6.72
CA VAL A 61 0.46 1.65 -6.93
C VAL A 61 0.79 0.97 -5.61
N TYR A 62 1.23 1.74 -4.61
CA TYR A 62 1.60 1.17 -3.32
C TYR A 62 0.44 0.46 -2.64
N ARG A 63 -0.80 0.97 -2.76
CA ARG A 63 -2.01 0.31 -2.23
C ARG A 63 -2.11 -1.14 -2.69
N ALA A 64 -2.04 -1.39 -4.00
CA ALA A 64 -2.15 -2.72 -4.57
C ALA A 64 -0.96 -3.60 -4.13
N GLU A 65 0.25 -3.06 -4.21
CA GLU A 65 1.48 -3.79 -3.96
C GLU A 65 1.71 -4.17 -2.49
N VAL A 66 1.38 -3.27 -1.54
CA VAL A 66 1.55 -3.58 -0.12
C VAL A 66 0.52 -4.63 0.34
N LEU A 67 -0.72 -4.56 -0.15
CA LEU A 67 -1.75 -5.56 0.15
C LEU A 67 -1.37 -6.92 -0.45
N PHE A 68 -0.87 -6.96 -1.69
CA PHE A 68 -0.37 -8.19 -2.29
C PHE A 68 0.77 -8.80 -1.47
N ARG A 69 1.77 -8.01 -1.11
CA ARG A 69 2.96 -8.50 -0.40
C ARG A 69 2.66 -8.97 1.01
N THR A 70 1.66 -8.40 1.66
CA THR A 70 1.21 -8.81 3.00
C THR A 70 0.14 -9.90 2.97
N GLY A 71 -0.34 -10.29 1.79
CA GLY A 71 -1.37 -11.32 1.63
C GLY A 71 -2.74 -10.90 2.12
N ILE A 72 -3.02 -9.59 2.25
CA ILE A 72 -4.27 -9.08 2.80
C ILE A 72 -5.30 -8.93 1.68
N ASP A 73 -6.52 -9.45 1.89
CA ASP A 73 -7.66 -9.23 1.01
C ASP A 73 -8.01 -7.73 0.93
N PRO A 74 -7.95 -7.09 -0.25
CA PRO A 74 -8.27 -5.67 -0.38
C PRO A 74 -9.73 -5.32 -0.02
N HIS A 75 -10.63 -6.29 -0.02
CA HIS A 75 -12.06 -6.12 0.27
C HIS A 75 -12.38 -6.25 1.77
N LEU A 76 -11.44 -6.75 2.58
CA LEU A 76 -11.63 -6.87 4.02
C LEU A 76 -11.91 -5.49 4.64
N PRO A 77 -12.94 -5.33 5.50
CA PRO A 77 -13.12 -4.09 6.25
C PRO A 77 -11.87 -3.71 7.04
N ALA A 78 -11.43 -2.46 6.94
CA ALA A 78 -10.18 -2.04 7.59
C ALA A 78 -10.18 -2.25 9.11
N ALA A 79 -11.35 -2.09 9.75
CA ALA A 79 -11.52 -2.33 11.20
C ALA A 79 -11.48 -3.83 11.59
N ALA A 80 -11.55 -4.75 10.63
CA ALA A 80 -11.49 -6.18 10.87
C ALA A 80 -10.06 -6.76 10.79
N LEU A 81 -9.07 -5.93 10.44
CA LEU A 81 -7.67 -6.36 10.39
C LEU A 81 -7.16 -6.72 11.79
N ALA A 82 -6.54 -7.91 11.89
CA ALA A 82 -5.83 -8.32 13.09
C ALA A 82 -4.64 -7.37 13.39
N PRO A 83 -4.30 -7.12 14.65
CA PRO A 83 -3.18 -6.24 15.02
C PRO A 83 -1.87 -6.61 14.34
N GLU A 84 -1.58 -7.88 14.21
CA GLU A 84 -0.38 -8.42 13.56
C GLU A 84 -0.39 -8.14 12.05
N ALA A 85 -1.55 -8.21 11.40
CA ALA A 85 -1.71 -7.86 10.00
C ALA A 85 -1.47 -6.35 9.78
N VAL A 86 -1.96 -5.50 10.69
CA VAL A 86 -1.71 -4.06 10.65
C VAL A 86 -0.23 -3.74 10.83
N GLU A 87 0.47 -4.44 11.75
CA GLU A 87 1.90 -4.25 11.94
C GLU A 87 2.72 -4.68 10.72
N ARG A 88 2.38 -5.83 10.11
CA ARG A 88 3.00 -6.29 8.85
C ARG A 88 2.76 -5.28 7.72
N LEU A 89 1.52 -4.81 7.57
CA LEU A 89 1.15 -3.81 6.56
C LEU A 89 1.92 -2.50 6.73
N TRP A 90 2.02 -1.98 7.96
CA TRP A 90 2.82 -0.79 8.28
C TRP A 90 4.29 -0.97 7.94
N SER A 91 4.88 -2.09 8.36
CA SER A 91 6.30 -2.39 8.18
C SER A 91 6.65 -2.50 6.69
N GLU A 92 5.83 -3.22 5.93
CA GLU A 92 6.03 -3.40 4.51
C GLU A 92 5.83 -2.09 3.73
N THR A 93 4.81 -1.32 4.08
CA THR A 93 4.58 0.03 3.52
C THR A 93 5.80 0.92 3.75
N SER A 94 6.27 1.01 4.99
CA SER A 94 7.43 1.84 5.33
C SER A 94 8.69 1.41 4.56
N ARG A 95 8.90 0.10 4.41
CA ARG A 95 10.02 -0.46 3.66
C ARG A 95 9.96 -0.10 2.17
N LEU A 96 8.81 -0.30 1.55
CA LEU A 96 8.64 -0.05 0.11
C LEU A 96 8.72 1.44 -0.23
N LEU A 97 8.12 2.31 0.59
CA LEU A 97 8.21 3.76 0.39
C LEU A 97 9.65 4.25 0.47
N LYS A 98 10.43 3.82 1.47
CA LYS A 98 11.86 4.13 1.59
C LYS A 98 12.69 3.65 0.40
N LEU A 99 12.39 2.43 -0.09
CA LEU A 99 13.07 1.90 -1.27
C LEU A 99 12.73 2.70 -2.53
N GLY A 100 11.47 3.08 -2.70
CA GLY A 100 11.01 3.88 -3.84
C GLY A 100 11.60 5.29 -3.84
N GLU A 101 11.63 5.94 -2.68
CA GLU A 101 12.27 7.25 -2.48
C GLU A 101 13.75 7.20 -2.85
N LYS A 102 14.50 6.26 -2.26
CA LYS A 102 15.93 6.08 -2.54
C LYS A 102 16.24 5.77 -4.01
N ALA A 103 15.37 4.99 -4.65
CA ALA A 103 15.58 4.53 -6.03
C ALA A 103 15.02 5.50 -7.10
N GLY A 104 14.26 6.52 -6.70
CA GLY A 104 13.52 7.41 -7.62
C GLY A 104 12.49 6.68 -8.48
N ARG A 105 12.10 5.45 -8.10
CA ARG A 105 11.15 4.60 -8.84
C ARG A 105 10.55 3.52 -7.96
N ILE A 106 9.34 3.08 -8.32
CA ILE A 106 8.64 2.01 -7.58
C ILE A 106 9.06 0.64 -8.13
N VAL A 107 9.64 -0.19 -7.25
CA VAL A 107 9.96 -1.60 -7.51
C VAL A 107 9.57 -2.38 -6.26
N THR A 108 8.58 -3.23 -6.40
CA THR A 108 8.00 -3.99 -5.27
C THR A 108 8.32 -5.48 -5.33
N VAL A 109 8.68 -5.99 -6.49
CA VAL A 109 9.02 -7.42 -6.66
C VAL A 109 10.30 -7.78 -5.92
N ASP A 110 10.35 -9.01 -5.43
CA ASP A 110 11.57 -9.65 -4.98
C ASP A 110 12.32 -10.19 -6.21
N LEU A 111 13.64 -10.02 -6.25
CA LEU A 111 14.43 -10.34 -7.45
C LEU A 111 14.33 -11.82 -7.84
N GLY A 112 14.22 -12.71 -6.84
CA GLY A 112 14.04 -14.15 -7.07
C GLY A 112 12.75 -14.49 -7.79
N ASP A 113 11.65 -13.77 -7.52
CA ASP A 113 10.34 -14.03 -8.13
C ASP A 113 10.28 -13.64 -9.63
N VAL A 114 11.28 -12.90 -10.09
CA VAL A 114 11.37 -12.43 -11.49
C VAL A 114 12.69 -12.84 -12.17
N GLY A 115 13.51 -13.69 -11.53
CA GLY A 115 14.77 -14.19 -12.08
C GLY A 115 15.84 -13.11 -12.32
N ALA A 116 15.71 -11.93 -11.71
CA ALA A 116 16.64 -10.82 -11.88
C ALA A 116 17.74 -10.83 -10.81
N ARG A 117 18.94 -10.36 -11.17
CA ARG A 117 20.07 -10.24 -10.23
C ARG A 117 20.09 -8.87 -9.53
N ARG A 118 19.65 -7.82 -10.20
CA ARG A 118 19.66 -6.44 -9.67
C ARG A 118 18.34 -5.72 -10.01
N ARG A 119 17.91 -4.83 -9.14
CA ARG A 119 16.70 -4.00 -9.35
C ARG A 119 16.82 -3.07 -10.56
N THR A 120 18.07 -2.70 -10.93
CA THR A 120 18.36 -1.87 -12.10
C THR A 120 18.02 -2.56 -13.41
N ASP A 121 18.09 -3.89 -13.44
CA ASP A 121 17.94 -4.70 -14.64
C ASP A 121 16.46 -4.95 -15.01
N LEU A 122 15.54 -4.60 -14.09
CA LEU A 122 14.10 -4.82 -14.28
C LEU A 122 13.51 -3.85 -15.31
N ALA A 123 12.91 -4.39 -16.35
CA ALA A 123 12.05 -3.64 -17.26
C ALA A 123 10.84 -3.05 -16.52
N ARG A 124 10.19 -2.04 -17.12
CA ARG A 124 9.06 -1.35 -16.46
C ARG A 124 7.93 -2.31 -16.07
N GLY A 125 7.62 -3.29 -16.93
CA GLY A 125 6.56 -4.29 -16.67
C GLY A 125 6.92 -5.33 -15.63
N GLU A 126 8.19 -5.46 -15.23
CA GLU A 126 8.67 -6.48 -14.28
C GLU A 126 8.72 -5.99 -12.84
N ARG A 127 8.48 -4.71 -12.58
CA ARG A 127 8.74 -4.06 -11.28
C ARG A 127 7.68 -4.28 -10.23
N LEU A 128 6.47 -4.72 -10.64
CA LEU A 128 5.28 -4.78 -9.79
C LEU A 128 4.68 -6.19 -9.80
N TYR A 129 4.02 -6.56 -8.69
CA TYR A 129 3.34 -7.84 -8.57
C TYR A 129 1.93 -7.83 -9.16
N ALA A 130 1.12 -6.83 -8.80
CA ALA A 130 -0.31 -6.81 -9.08
C ALA A 130 -0.75 -5.58 -9.89
N TYR A 131 -0.26 -4.40 -9.55
CA TYR A 131 -0.72 -3.15 -10.14
C TYR A 131 -0.57 -3.12 -11.67
N GLY A 132 -1.69 -2.85 -12.37
CA GLY A 132 -1.74 -2.72 -13.82
C GLY A 132 -1.66 -4.05 -14.58
N ARG A 133 -1.73 -5.20 -13.90
CA ARG A 133 -1.48 -6.51 -14.49
C ARG A 133 -2.74 -7.38 -14.59
N THR A 134 -3.88 -6.78 -14.89
CA THR A 134 -5.17 -7.50 -15.03
C THR A 134 -5.06 -8.68 -15.98
N GLY A 135 -5.44 -9.87 -15.53
CA GLY A 135 -5.43 -11.10 -16.32
C GLY A 135 -4.05 -11.74 -16.52
N GLU A 136 -2.96 -11.02 -16.20
CA GLU A 136 -1.62 -11.62 -16.26
C GLU A 136 -1.42 -12.62 -15.11
N PRO A 137 -0.58 -13.66 -15.31
CA PRO A 137 -0.29 -14.64 -14.27
C PRO A 137 0.42 -13.98 -13.07
N CYS A 138 -0.04 -14.30 -11.87
CA CYS A 138 0.60 -13.90 -10.62
C CYS A 138 2.05 -14.44 -10.59
N ARG A 139 3.00 -13.56 -10.25
CA ARG A 139 4.44 -13.92 -10.20
C ARG A 139 4.79 -14.92 -9.11
N ARG A 140 3.89 -15.16 -8.14
CA ARG A 140 4.11 -16.14 -7.07
C ARG A 140 3.40 -17.48 -7.30
N CYS A 141 2.15 -17.45 -7.78
CA CYS A 141 1.32 -18.66 -7.84
C CYS A 141 0.70 -18.95 -9.21
N GLY A 142 0.92 -18.09 -10.22
CA GLY A 142 0.39 -18.27 -11.57
C GLY A 142 -1.09 -17.90 -11.76
N THR A 143 -1.88 -17.75 -10.69
CA THR A 143 -3.30 -17.34 -10.77
C THR A 143 -3.43 -15.98 -11.48
N PRO A 144 -4.36 -15.80 -12.42
CA PRO A 144 -4.57 -14.51 -13.07
C PRO A 144 -4.87 -13.40 -12.06
N ILE A 145 -4.23 -12.23 -12.24
CA ILE A 145 -4.48 -11.04 -11.42
C ILE A 145 -5.88 -10.52 -11.69
N SER A 146 -6.68 -10.40 -10.64
CA SER A 146 -8.01 -9.81 -10.66
C SER A 146 -7.93 -8.28 -10.55
N ALA A 147 -8.96 -7.59 -11.09
CA ALA A 147 -9.09 -6.14 -10.95
C ALA A 147 -10.56 -5.75 -10.84
N THR A 148 -10.84 -4.73 -10.03
CA THR A 148 -12.16 -4.10 -9.92
C THR A 148 -12.03 -2.63 -9.58
N GLU A 149 -13.12 -1.89 -9.68
CA GLU A 149 -13.17 -0.51 -9.21
C GLU A 149 -13.41 -0.47 -7.68
N MET A 150 -12.63 0.38 -6.99
CA MET A 150 -12.75 0.61 -5.56
C MET A 150 -12.31 2.04 -5.23
N ALA A 151 -13.19 2.84 -4.66
CA ALA A 151 -12.95 4.25 -4.34
C ALA A 151 -12.53 5.07 -5.59
N ASN A 152 -13.27 4.94 -6.69
CA ASN A 152 -13.05 5.59 -7.98
C ASN A 152 -11.67 5.33 -8.61
N ARG A 153 -11.03 4.22 -8.24
CA ARG A 153 -9.75 3.77 -8.81
C ARG A 153 -9.71 2.26 -8.90
N THR A 154 -9.10 1.74 -9.93
CA THR A 154 -8.89 0.29 -10.06
C THR A 154 -7.98 -0.22 -8.94
N ILE A 155 -8.37 -1.32 -8.28
CA ILE A 155 -7.54 -2.14 -7.40
C ILE A 155 -7.21 -3.45 -8.09
N TRP A 156 -5.99 -3.96 -7.92
CA TRP A 156 -5.52 -5.23 -8.46
C TRP A 156 -5.09 -6.14 -7.30
N TRP A 157 -5.42 -7.43 -7.40
CA TRP A 157 -5.02 -8.43 -6.40
C TRP A 157 -4.95 -9.81 -7.02
N CYS A 158 -4.29 -10.73 -6.32
CA CYS A 158 -4.31 -12.16 -6.64
C CYS A 158 -5.24 -12.89 -5.67
N SER A 159 -6.32 -13.50 -6.16
CA SER A 159 -7.31 -14.19 -5.31
C SER A 159 -6.75 -15.40 -4.55
N SER A 160 -5.67 -16.02 -5.04
CA SER A 160 -5.00 -17.12 -4.34
C SER A 160 -4.01 -16.64 -3.27
N CYS A 161 -3.23 -15.57 -3.56
CA CYS A 161 -2.28 -15.02 -2.58
C CYS A 161 -2.93 -14.13 -1.53
N GLN A 162 -4.12 -13.62 -1.83
CA GLN A 162 -4.94 -12.73 -1.00
C GLN A 162 -6.37 -13.30 -0.95
N PRO A 163 -6.57 -14.49 -0.35
CA PRO A 163 -7.88 -15.11 -0.29
C PRO A 163 -8.86 -14.26 0.51
N ALA A 164 -10.16 -14.42 0.22
CA ALA A 164 -11.24 -13.68 0.90
C ALA A 164 -11.11 -13.81 2.43
N GLY A 165 -11.15 -12.67 3.14
CA GLY A 165 -11.00 -12.60 4.59
C GLY A 165 -9.53 -12.67 5.08
N ALA A 166 -8.54 -12.80 4.21
CA ALA A 166 -7.13 -12.80 4.64
C ALA A 166 -6.74 -11.47 5.30
N GLY A 167 -6.20 -11.55 6.51
CA GLY A 167 -5.82 -10.38 7.32
C GLY A 167 -6.60 -10.25 8.63
N THR A 168 -7.63 -11.12 8.84
CA THR A 168 -8.34 -11.21 10.11
C THR A 168 -7.52 -11.89 11.19
#